data_88154727f6663407df51445fe55ea11d
#
_entry.id   88154727f6663407df51445fe55ea11d
#
_cell.length_a   1.000
_cell.length_b   1.000
_cell.length_c   1.000
_cell.angle_alpha   90.00
_cell.angle_beta   90.00
_cell.angle_gamma   90.00
#
_symmetry.space_group_name_H-M   'P 1'
#
loop_
_entity.id
_entity.type
_entity.pdbx_description
1 polymer ?
#
loop_
_entity_poly.entity_id
_entity_poly.type
_entity_poly.pdbx_seq_one_letter_code
_entity_poly.pdbx_strand_id
1 'polypeptide(L)'
;DAPVELGDPRIELYAAVARRSLDGFADANWHLEQRVSREEGLRMLTLAPAYAAFQETERGSIEVRKQADFSVFSADPMAIPEPGILKIEPELTVIAGEVAYERK
;
A
#
# COMPACT_ATOMS: atom_id res chain seq x y z
N ASP A 1 -2.65 -0.41 12.92
CA ASP A 1 -2.78 0.28 14.21
C ASP A 1 -1.41 0.35 14.90
N ALA A 2 -0.63 1.34 14.52
CA ALA A 2 0.67 1.56 15.13
C ALA A 2 0.50 2.18 16.54
N PRO A 3 1.25 1.73 17.55
CA PRO A 3 2.39 0.80 17.49
C PRO A 3 2.03 -0.69 17.70
N VAL A 4 0.76 -1.05 17.71
CA VAL A 4 0.32 -2.45 17.83
C VAL A 4 0.78 -3.24 16.61
N GLU A 5 0.63 -2.67 15.43
CA GLU A 5 1.17 -3.16 14.16
C GLU A 5 2.40 -2.35 13.73
N LEU A 6 3.20 -2.90 12.84
CA LEU A 6 4.42 -2.24 12.37
C LEU A 6 4.16 -0.99 11.52
N GLY A 7 2.94 -0.82 11.01
CA GLY A 7 2.58 0.31 10.16
C GLY A 7 3.27 0.29 8.79
N ASP A 8 3.70 -0.87 8.32
CA ASP A 8 4.33 -1.04 7.01
C ASP A 8 3.23 -1.28 5.95
N PRO A 9 3.03 -0.37 4.99
CA PRO A 9 1.97 -0.50 4.00
C PRO A 9 2.11 -1.73 3.10
N ARG A 10 3.32 -2.29 2.96
CA ARG A 10 3.53 -3.54 2.22
C ARG A 10 2.89 -4.73 2.94
N ILE A 11 3.01 -4.78 4.26
CA ILE A 11 2.37 -5.79 5.11
C ILE A 11 0.85 -5.66 5.03
N GLU A 12 0.35 -4.45 5.11
CA GLU A 12 -1.09 -4.17 5.05
C GLU A 12 -1.68 -4.55 3.68
N LEU A 13 -0.99 -4.18 2.59
CA LEU A 13 -1.41 -4.59 1.24
C LEU A 13 -1.39 -6.11 1.08
N TYR A 14 -0.31 -6.76 1.52
CA TYR A 14 -0.20 -8.22 1.45
C TYR A 14 -1.32 -8.90 2.25
N ALA A 15 -1.56 -8.46 3.47
CA ALA A 15 -2.63 -9.01 4.31
C ALA A 15 -4.02 -8.86 3.66
N ALA A 16 -4.29 -7.73 3.03
CA ALA A 16 -5.57 -7.47 2.38
C ALA A 16 -5.80 -8.34 1.13
N VAL A 17 -4.76 -8.52 0.30
CA VAL A 17 -4.88 -9.24 -0.99
C VAL A 17 -4.60 -10.74 -0.88
N ALA A 18 -3.71 -11.18 0.01
CA ALA A 18 -3.33 -12.57 0.18
C ALA A 18 -4.10 -13.28 1.28
N ARG A 19 -4.53 -12.55 2.32
CA ARG A 19 -5.13 -13.10 3.55
C ARG A 19 -4.31 -14.23 4.16
N ARG A 20 -3.01 -13.97 4.30
CA ARG A 20 -2.03 -14.90 4.83
C ARG A 20 -1.14 -14.20 5.84
N SER A 21 -0.56 -14.96 6.77
CA SER A 21 0.50 -14.47 7.64
C SER A 21 1.78 -14.19 6.86
N LEU A 22 2.73 -13.48 7.48
CA LEU A 22 3.97 -13.05 6.81
C LEU A 22 4.87 -14.21 6.37
N ASP A 23 4.76 -15.37 7.03
CA ASP A 23 5.45 -16.61 6.66
C ASP A 23 4.73 -17.41 5.56
N GLY A 24 3.63 -16.86 5.02
CA GLY A 24 2.83 -17.49 3.98
C GLY A 24 1.84 -18.54 4.49
N PHE A 25 1.77 -18.75 5.80
CA PHE A 25 0.78 -19.66 6.38
C PHE A 25 -0.63 -19.07 6.20
N ALA A 26 -1.50 -19.85 5.61
CA ALA A 26 -2.93 -19.65 5.71
C ALA A 26 -3.50 -20.98 6.19
N ASP A 27 -4.31 -20.96 7.21
CA ASP A 27 -5.21 -22.06 7.44
C ASP A 27 -6.04 -22.23 6.14
N ALA A 28 -6.09 -23.46 5.63
CA ALA A 28 -6.34 -23.76 4.21
C ALA A 28 -7.58 -23.14 3.58
N ASN A 29 -8.44 -22.47 4.35
CA ASN A 29 -9.63 -21.77 3.83
C ASN A 29 -10.07 -20.61 4.72
N TRP A 30 -9.16 -19.98 5.45
CA TRP A 30 -9.56 -18.92 6.37
C TRP A 30 -10.02 -17.66 5.62
N HIS A 31 -11.30 -17.65 5.26
CA HIS A 31 -11.98 -16.51 4.65
C HIS A 31 -11.28 -15.91 3.42
N LEU A 32 -10.76 -16.76 2.53
CA LEU A 32 -10.13 -16.30 1.30
C LEU A 32 -11.11 -15.54 0.39
N GLU A 33 -12.39 -15.80 0.52
CA GLU A 33 -13.46 -15.07 -0.18
C GLU A 33 -13.54 -13.59 0.23
N GLN A 34 -12.97 -13.22 1.37
CA GLN A 34 -12.94 -11.84 1.87
C GLN A 34 -11.68 -11.07 1.46
N ARG A 35 -10.79 -11.69 0.70
CA ARG A 35 -9.65 -10.96 0.15
C ARG A 35 -10.13 -9.91 -0.85
N VAL A 36 -9.39 -8.81 -0.92
CA VAL A 36 -9.65 -7.76 -1.91
C VAL A 36 -8.75 -7.92 -3.12
N SER A 37 -9.12 -7.30 -4.24
CA SER A 37 -8.25 -7.18 -5.40
C SER A 37 -7.05 -6.26 -5.09
N ARG A 38 -6.01 -6.34 -5.92
CA ARG A 38 -4.85 -5.43 -5.81
C ARG A 38 -5.26 -3.97 -5.93
N GLU A 39 -6.17 -3.67 -6.85
CA GLU A 39 -6.67 -2.31 -7.05
C GLU A 39 -7.41 -1.81 -5.82
N GLU A 40 -8.30 -2.61 -5.25
CA GLU A 40 -8.98 -2.27 -4.01
C GLU A 40 -8.01 -2.08 -2.85
N GLY A 41 -7.03 -2.98 -2.71
CA GLY A 41 -5.97 -2.86 -1.69
C GLY A 41 -5.17 -1.57 -1.83
N LEU A 42 -4.80 -1.19 -3.06
CA LEU A 42 -4.12 0.09 -3.31
C LEU A 42 -5.02 1.28 -2.96
N ARG A 43 -6.30 1.25 -3.33
CA ARG A 43 -7.27 2.29 -2.97
C ARG A 43 -7.45 2.42 -1.47
N MET A 44 -7.44 1.30 -0.73
CA MET A 44 -7.51 1.30 0.74
C MET A 44 -6.31 2.00 1.39
N LEU A 45 -5.16 2.04 0.73
CA LEU A 45 -3.95 2.71 1.22
C LEU A 45 -3.80 4.16 0.72
N THR A 46 -4.59 4.59 -0.24
CA THR A 46 -4.42 5.90 -0.92
C THR A 46 -5.67 6.76 -0.88
N LEU A 47 -6.64 6.49 -1.75
CA LEU A 47 -7.85 7.29 -1.89
C LEU A 47 -8.79 7.18 -0.69
N ALA A 48 -8.95 5.99 -0.12
CA ALA A 48 -9.88 5.80 0.99
C ALA A 48 -9.45 6.56 2.26
N PRO A 49 -8.18 6.58 2.67
CA PRO A 49 -7.73 7.43 3.78
C PRO A 49 -7.89 8.92 3.48
N ALA A 50 -7.62 9.37 2.26
CA ALA A 50 -7.83 10.76 1.87
C ALA A 50 -9.30 11.15 1.98
N TYR A 51 -10.21 10.29 1.51
CA TYR A 51 -11.65 10.47 1.65
C TYR A 51 -12.09 10.51 3.12
N ALA A 52 -11.61 9.58 3.94
CA ALA A 52 -11.91 9.54 5.37
C ALA A 52 -11.44 10.81 6.11
N ALA A 53 -10.39 11.45 5.62
CA ALA A 53 -9.87 12.71 6.13
C ALA A 53 -10.51 13.96 5.49
N PHE A 54 -11.47 13.80 4.58
CA PHE A 54 -12.07 14.89 3.77
C PHE A 54 -11.03 15.65 2.93
N GLN A 55 -10.04 14.96 2.41
CA GLN A 55 -8.90 15.52 1.63
C GLN A 55 -8.76 14.89 0.25
N GLU A 56 -9.79 14.20 -0.24
CA GLU A 56 -9.76 13.49 -1.54
C GLU A 56 -9.59 14.42 -2.74
N THR A 57 -9.89 15.70 -2.59
CA THR A 57 -9.64 16.73 -3.61
C THR A 57 -8.21 17.26 -3.62
N GLU A 58 -7.45 16.99 -2.54
CA GLU A 58 -6.10 17.53 -2.35
C GLU A 58 -5.02 16.45 -2.47
N ARG A 59 -5.34 15.19 -2.16
CA ARG A 59 -4.39 14.06 -2.13
C ARG A 59 -5.06 12.71 -2.35
N GLY A 60 -4.28 11.64 -2.29
CA GLY A 60 -4.76 10.25 -2.41
C GLY A 60 -4.68 9.70 -3.83
N SER A 61 -4.39 10.52 -4.84
CA SER A 61 -4.13 10.10 -6.22
C SER A 61 -3.17 11.07 -6.91
N ILE A 62 -2.49 10.58 -7.94
CA ILE A 62 -1.59 11.39 -8.76
C ILE A 62 -2.43 12.04 -9.87
N GLU A 63 -2.93 13.22 -9.58
CA GLU A 63 -3.78 14.01 -10.48
C GLU A 63 -3.35 15.47 -10.51
N VAL A 64 -3.61 16.14 -11.63
CA VAL A 64 -3.36 17.58 -11.75
C VAL A 64 -4.13 18.34 -10.68
N ARG A 65 -3.45 19.24 -9.97
CA ARG A 65 -3.94 20.07 -8.86
C ARG A 65 -3.97 19.39 -7.50
N LYS A 66 -3.62 18.11 -7.39
CA LYS A 66 -3.39 17.46 -6.10
C LYS A 66 -1.95 17.63 -5.65
N GLN A 67 -1.70 17.47 -4.38
CA GLN A 67 -0.35 17.46 -3.83
C GLN A 67 0.48 16.36 -4.47
N ALA A 68 1.73 16.65 -4.73
CA ALA A 68 2.69 15.69 -5.26
C ALA A 68 3.19 14.79 -4.12
N ASP A 69 2.30 13.90 -3.65
CA ASP A 69 2.58 12.88 -2.65
C ASP A 69 2.61 11.52 -3.36
N PHE A 70 3.78 10.91 -3.47
CA PHE A 70 3.90 9.59 -4.11
C PHE A 70 5.14 8.82 -3.62
N SER A 71 5.09 7.51 -3.79
CA SER A 71 6.22 6.61 -3.55
C SER A 71 6.54 5.82 -4.83
N VAL A 72 7.83 5.64 -5.08
CA VAL A 72 8.36 4.78 -6.14
C VAL A 72 8.93 3.54 -5.49
N PHE A 73 8.59 2.38 -6.04
CA PHE A 73 9.03 1.08 -5.53
C PHE A 73 9.93 0.36 -6.53
N SER A 74 10.77 -0.54 -6.04
CA SER A 74 11.68 -1.37 -6.83
C SER A 74 10.99 -2.33 -7.81
N ALA A 75 9.69 -2.59 -7.61
CA ALA A 75 8.86 -3.39 -8.50
C ALA A 75 7.41 -2.93 -8.41
N ASP A 76 6.64 -3.24 -9.47
CA ASP A 76 5.23 -2.91 -9.51
C ASP A 76 4.42 -3.82 -8.57
N PRO A 77 3.86 -3.30 -7.46
CA PRO A 77 3.07 -4.09 -6.52
C PRO A 77 1.80 -4.66 -7.13
N MET A 78 1.34 -4.11 -8.27
CA MET A 78 0.15 -4.57 -8.98
C MET A 78 0.42 -5.82 -9.83
N ALA A 79 1.69 -6.05 -10.25
CA ALA A 79 2.05 -7.09 -11.20
C ALA A 79 2.82 -8.26 -10.60
N ILE A 80 3.59 -8.05 -9.55
CA ILE A 80 4.42 -9.09 -8.94
C ILE A 80 3.58 -10.17 -8.24
N PRO A 81 4.09 -11.41 -8.08
CA PRO A 81 3.44 -12.43 -7.26
C PRO A 81 3.19 -11.95 -5.81
N GLU A 82 2.11 -12.40 -5.19
CA GLU A 82 1.71 -11.93 -3.85
C GLU A 82 2.85 -11.95 -2.81
N PRO A 83 3.67 -13.01 -2.68
CA PRO A 83 4.79 -13.00 -1.72
C PRO A 83 5.85 -11.94 -2.03
N GLY A 84 5.92 -11.48 -3.27
CA GLY A 84 6.82 -10.42 -3.71
C GLY A 84 6.47 -9.05 -3.12
N ILE A 85 5.21 -8.82 -2.76
CA ILE A 85 4.75 -7.56 -2.14
C ILE A 85 5.56 -7.24 -0.88
N LEU A 86 5.87 -8.27 -0.08
CA LEU A 86 6.67 -8.11 1.15
C LEU A 86 8.14 -7.77 0.88
N LYS A 87 8.61 -7.96 -0.35
CA LYS A 87 10.02 -7.81 -0.74
C LYS A 87 10.31 -6.57 -1.56
N ILE A 88 9.28 -5.84 -1.99
CA ILE A 88 9.51 -4.58 -2.70
C ILE A 88 10.12 -3.56 -1.76
N GLU A 89 11.03 -2.75 -2.31
CA GLU A 89 11.71 -1.73 -1.54
C GLU A 89 11.24 -0.34 -1.99
N PRO A 90 11.03 0.61 -1.07
CA PRO A 90 10.81 1.99 -1.45
C PRO A 90 12.13 2.55 -2.02
N GLU A 91 12.08 3.09 -3.22
CA GLU A 91 13.20 3.75 -3.91
C GLU A 91 13.18 5.25 -3.65
N LEU A 92 11.99 5.84 -3.68
CA LEU A 92 11.79 7.27 -3.49
C LEU A 92 10.45 7.53 -2.81
N THR A 93 10.42 8.49 -1.89
CA THR A 93 9.17 9.05 -1.34
C THR A 93 9.20 10.57 -1.48
N VAL A 94 8.15 11.09 -2.10
CA VAL A 94 7.95 12.54 -2.29
C VAL A 94 6.72 12.96 -1.51
N ILE A 95 6.83 14.05 -0.74
CA ILE A 95 5.74 14.63 0.04
C ILE A 95 5.67 16.11 -0.31
N ALA A 96 4.52 16.58 -0.73
CA ALA A 96 4.29 17.96 -1.17
C ALA A 96 5.31 18.45 -2.22
N GLY A 97 5.77 17.55 -3.09
CA GLY A 97 6.75 17.85 -4.13
C GLY A 97 8.22 17.83 -3.66
N GLU A 98 8.48 17.57 -2.38
CA GLU A 98 9.84 17.48 -1.84
C GLU A 98 10.23 16.02 -1.59
N VAL A 99 11.49 15.68 -1.90
CA VAL A 99 12.02 14.34 -1.65
C VAL A 99 12.22 14.14 -0.14
N ALA A 100 11.37 13.30 0.44
CA ALA A 100 11.43 12.94 1.85
C ALA A 100 12.33 11.72 2.12
N TYR A 101 12.44 10.83 1.16
CA TYR A 101 13.29 9.64 1.22
C TYR A 101 13.80 9.28 -0.16
N GLU A 102 15.05 8.88 -0.23
CA GLU A 102 15.70 8.32 -1.41
C GLU A 102 16.62 7.19 -0.98
N ARG A 103 16.47 6.03 -1.62
CA ARG A 103 17.32 4.87 -1.36
C ARG A 103 18.71 5.12 -1.94
N LYS A 104 19.74 4.92 -1.11
CA LYS A 104 21.15 5.00 -1.51
C LYS A 104 21.69 3.67 -2.02
#